data_ab119bb4a9bf1843a96ca8451d071acd
#
_entry.id   ab119bb4a9bf1843a96ca8451d071acd
#
_cell.length_a   1.000
_cell.length_b   1.000
_cell.length_c   1.000
_cell.angle_alpha   90.00
_cell.angle_beta   90.00
_cell.angle_gamma   90.00
#
_symmetry.space_group_name_H-M   'P 1'
#
loop_
_entity.id
_entity.type
_entity.pdbx_description
1 polymer ?
#
loop_
_entity_poly.entity_id
_entity_poly.type
_entity_poly.pdbx_seq_one_letter_code
_entity_poly.pdbx_strand_id
1 'polypeptide(L)'
;EDGADFPVRVTLMKDEVVVGLDTTGASLHKRGYRQATVKAPITETLAAALILLTPWNRNRILVDPFCGSGTFPIEAAMIGANIAPGMNRSFTSEKWTHLIPKKEWYDAITEAEDNIIRDCEMDIQGYDISHDAIKASMENARLAEVDHLIHFQQRDVADLKHSKKYGFILTNPPY
;
A
#
# COMPACT_ATOMS: atom_id res chain seq x y z
N GLU A 1 -11.91 24.30 -21.87
CA GLU A 1 -11.73 22.96 -22.50
C GLU A 1 -12.00 21.89 -21.47
N ASP A 2 -13.24 21.40 -21.43
CA ASP A 2 -13.72 20.45 -20.41
C ASP A 2 -13.68 19.02 -20.97
N GLY A 3 -12.50 18.59 -21.49
CA GLY A 3 -12.30 17.24 -22.05
C GLY A 3 -11.52 16.31 -21.11
N ALA A 4 -11.67 15.01 -21.34
CA ALA A 4 -10.83 14.02 -20.68
C ALA A 4 -9.39 14.07 -21.23
N ASP A 5 -8.38 14.04 -20.36
CA ASP A 5 -6.98 13.97 -20.75
C ASP A 5 -6.61 12.57 -21.25
N PHE A 6 -5.85 12.50 -22.32
CA PHE A 6 -5.29 11.26 -22.87
C PHE A 6 -3.76 11.39 -22.90
N PRO A 7 -3.07 11.21 -21.76
CA PRO A 7 -1.63 11.40 -21.70
C PRO A 7 -0.90 10.30 -22.49
N VAL A 8 -0.11 10.69 -23.45
CA VAL A 8 0.73 9.79 -24.27
C VAL A 8 2.16 9.87 -23.78
N ARG A 9 2.75 8.74 -23.43
CA ARG A 9 4.17 8.59 -23.10
C ARG A 9 4.92 8.01 -24.27
N VAL A 10 5.99 8.66 -24.67
CA VAL A 10 6.90 8.17 -25.71
C VAL A 10 8.26 7.94 -25.07
N THR A 11 8.75 6.72 -25.15
CA THR A 11 10.08 6.33 -24.67
C THR A 11 10.91 5.85 -25.84
N LEU A 12 12.10 6.42 -26.01
CA LEU A 12 13.09 5.99 -27.00
C LEU A 12 14.27 5.36 -26.26
N MET A 13 14.56 4.10 -26.54
CA MET A 13 15.71 3.40 -25.95
C MET A 13 16.29 2.40 -26.95
N LYS A 14 17.58 2.50 -27.22
CA LYS A 14 18.32 1.61 -28.18
C LYS A 14 17.59 1.45 -29.52
N ASP A 15 17.24 2.58 -30.14
CA ASP A 15 16.52 2.67 -31.43
C ASP A 15 15.10 2.06 -31.43
N GLU A 16 14.59 1.68 -30.26
CA GLU A 16 13.20 1.25 -30.10
C GLU A 16 12.35 2.39 -29.53
N VAL A 17 11.20 2.63 -30.15
CA VAL A 17 10.20 3.60 -29.71
C VAL A 17 9.02 2.86 -29.12
N VAL A 18 8.72 3.13 -27.85
CA VAL A 18 7.49 2.65 -27.19
C VAL A 18 6.55 3.83 -27.01
N VAL A 19 5.36 3.72 -27.55
CA VAL A 19 4.27 4.70 -27.38
C VAL A 19 3.20 4.07 -26.50
N GLY A 20 2.96 4.66 -25.35
CA GLY A 20 1.98 4.18 -24.36
C GLY A 20 0.95 5.25 -24.04
N LEU A 21 -0.29 4.83 -23.81
CA LEU A 21 -1.34 5.68 -23.26
C LEU A 21 -1.37 5.50 -21.73
N ASP A 22 -1.20 6.60 -20.99
CA ASP A 22 -1.20 6.56 -19.53
C ASP A 22 -2.64 6.58 -19.01
N THR A 23 -3.11 5.44 -18.55
CA THR A 23 -4.44 5.25 -17.97
C THR A 23 -4.51 5.63 -16.49
N THR A 24 -3.33 5.77 -15.86
CA THR A 24 -3.20 5.81 -14.40
C THR A 24 -3.42 7.21 -13.82
N GLY A 25 -2.80 8.23 -14.41
CA GLY A 25 -2.73 9.58 -13.87
C GLY A 25 -1.69 9.69 -12.74
N ALA A 26 -2.13 9.92 -11.51
CA ALA A 26 -1.21 9.95 -10.36
C ALA A 26 -0.47 8.63 -10.21
N SER A 27 0.82 8.68 -9.82
CA SER A 27 1.65 7.48 -9.69
C SER A 27 1.03 6.41 -8.78
N LEU A 28 1.15 5.13 -9.14
CA LEU A 28 0.46 4.01 -8.46
C LEU A 28 0.83 3.84 -6.98
N HIS A 29 2.00 4.32 -6.54
CA HIS A 29 2.35 4.31 -5.13
C HIS A 29 1.44 5.21 -4.29
N LYS A 30 0.80 6.22 -4.89
CA LYS A 30 -0.15 7.09 -4.19
C LYS A 30 -1.48 6.35 -4.02
N ARG A 31 -1.58 5.52 -2.96
CA ARG A 31 -2.77 4.72 -2.63
C ARG A 31 -3.94 5.55 -2.10
N GLY A 32 -3.66 6.77 -1.61
CA GLY A 32 -4.63 7.65 -0.99
C GLY A 32 -4.57 7.69 0.54
N TYR A 33 -4.06 6.67 1.19
CA TYR A 33 -4.04 6.61 2.66
C TYR A 33 -2.90 7.41 3.32
N ARG A 34 -1.77 7.64 2.63
CA ARG A 34 -0.63 8.35 3.22
C ARG A 34 -0.88 9.84 3.28
N GLN A 35 -1.33 10.33 4.41
CA GLN A 35 -1.50 11.76 4.72
C GLN A 35 -0.38 12.24 5.64
N ALA A 36 0.02 11.42 6.62
CA ALA A 36 1.11 11.71 7.53
C ALA A 36 2.41 11.04 7.05
N THR A 37 3.49 11.81 6.95
CA THR A 37 4.78 11.33 6.46
C THR A 37 5.87 11.56 7.49
N VAL A 38 6.85 10.66 7.47
CA VAL A 38 8.13 10.79 8.17
C VAL A 38 9.24 11.02 7.14
N LYS A 39 10.46 11.29 7.61
CA LYS A 39 11.60 11.50 6.72
C LYS A 39 11.88 10.22 5.89
N ALA A 40 12.00 10.38 4.57
CA ALA A 40 12.38 9.34 3.61
C ALA A 40 11.60 7.99 3.70
N PRO A 41 10.26 8.00 3.61
CA PRO A 41 9.50 6.75 3.66
C PRO A 41 9.72 5.92 2.39
N ILE A 42 9.69 4.58 2.52
CA ILE A 42 9.62 3.68 1.36
C ILE A 42 8.31 3.91 0.59
N THR A 43 8.34 3.78 -0.74
CA THR A 43 7.11 3.88 -1.53
C THR A 43 6.23 2.65 -1.34
N GLU A 44 4.92 2.84 -1.39
CA GLU A 44 3.92 1.79 -1.17
C GLU A 44 4.07 0.64 -2.17
N THR A 45 4.28 0.95 -3.45
CA THR A 45 4.48 -0.07 -4.49
C THR A 45 5.73 -0.91 -4.25
N LEU A 46 6.81 -0.31 -3.77
CA LEU A 46 8.03 -1.04 -3.45
C LEU A 46 7.84 -1.92 -2.21
N ALA A 47 7.19 -1.39 -1.17
CA ALA A 47 6.88 -2.17 0.03
C ALA A 47 5.99 -3.38 -0.31
N ALA A 48 4.91 -3.18 -1.08
CA ALA A 48 4.06 -4.26 -1.56
C ALA A 48 4.83 -5.32 -2.36
N ALA A 49 5.69 -4.88 -3.30
CA ALA A 49 6.52 -5.78 -4.10
C ALA A 49 7.47 -6.62 -3.22
N LEU A 50 8.11 -6.01 -2.24
CA LEU A 50 9.00 -6.71 -1.31
C LEU A 50 8.23 -7.74 -0.46
N ILE A 51 7.03 -7.42 0.01
CA ILE A 51 6.18 -8.36 0.74
C ILE A 51 5.84 -9.55 -0.16
N LEU A 52 5.40 -9.31 -1.39
CA LEU A 52 5.02 -10.36 -2.36
C LEU A 52 6.19 -11.24 -2.81
N LEU A 53 7.43 -10.75 -2.73
CA LEU A 53 8.64 -11.54 -3.00
C LEU A 53 9.00 -12.48 -1.85
N THR A 54 8.41 -12.30 -0.67
CA THR A 54 8.61 -13.20 0.47
C THR A 54 7.54 -14.32 0.48
N PRO A 55 7.78 -15.46 1.13
CA PRO A 55 6.75 -16.47 1.36
C PRO A 55 5.81 -16.09 2.54
N TRP A 56 5.74 -14.82 2.94
CA TRP A 56 4.81 -14.35 3.96
C TRP A 56 3.36 -14.53 3.49
N ASN A 57 2.51 -14.86 4.42
CA ASN A 57 1.06 -14.88 4.25
C ASN A 57 0.39 -14.48 5.57
N ARG A 58 -0.90 -14.16 5.52
CA ARG A 58 -1.67 -13.65 6.66
C ARG A 58 -1.66 -14.54 7.93
N ASN A 59 -1.33 -15.82 7.80
CA ASN A 59 -1.24 -16.75 8.94
C ASN A 59 0.12 -16.71 9.63
N ARG A 60 1.04 -15.86 9.18
CA ARG A 60 2.38 -15.70 9.73
C ARG A 60 2.57 -14.30 10.26
N ILE A 61 3.23 -14.19 11.41
CA ILE A 61 3.58 -12.88 11.95
C ILE A 61 4.50 -12.10 11.00
N LEU A 62 4.24 -10.80 10.87
CA LEU A 62 5.10 -9.83 10.21
C LEU A 62 5.44 -8.72 11.21
N VAL A 63 6.72 -8.39 11.33
CA VAL A 63 7.20 -7.33 12.22
C VAL A 63 8.03 -6.33 11.42
N ASP A 64 7.72 -5.04 11.57
CA ASP A 64 8.56 -3.94 11.13
C ASP A 64 9.05 -3.15 12.35
N PRO A 65 10.32 -3.35 12.78
CA PRO A 65 10.86 -2.67 13.97
C PRO A 65 11.29 -1.22 13.75
N PHE A 66 11.20 -0.70 12.51
CA PHE A 66 11.46 0.68 12.14
C PHE A 66 10.36 1.18 11.20
N CYS A 67 9.10 1.06 11.64
CA CYS A 67 7.95 1.16 10.75
C CYS A 67 7.71 2.59 10.19
N GLY A 68 8.27 3.61 10.81
CA GLY A 68 8.09 4.99 10.36
C GLY A 68 6.61 5.35 10.25
N SER A 69 6.15 5.72 9.04
CA SER A 69 4.74 6.00 8.76
C SER A 69 3.87 4.77 8.49
N GLY A 70 4.38 3.55 8.76
CA GLY A 70 3.63 2.31 8.73
C GLY A 70 3.50 1.63 7.36
N THR A 71 4.34 1.96 6.37
CA THR A 71 4.15 1.49 5.00
C THR A 71 4.14 -0.03 4.88
N PHE A 72 5.14 -0.75 5.41
CA PHE A 72 5.16 -2.22 5.35
C PHE A 72 3.98 -2.86 6.09
N PRO A 73 3.66 -2.49 7.34
CA PRO A 73 2.50 -3.02 8.03
C PRO A 73 1.17 -2.80 7.29
N ILE A 74 0.96 -1.59 6.74
CA ILE A 74 -0.27 -1.25 6.02
C ILE A 74 -0.40 -2.04 4.72
N GLU A 75 0.65 -2.07 3.87
CA GLU A 75 0.63 -2.84 2.62
C GLU A 75 0.47 -4.35 2.90
N ALA A 76 1.08 -4.87 3.97
CA ALA A 76 0.89 -6.27 4.37
C ALA A 76 -0.55 -6.55 4.79
N ALA A 77 -1.17 -5.68 5.57
CA ALA A 77 -2.56 -5.81 5.97
C ALA A 77 -3.51 -5.77 4.76
N MET A 78 -3.29 -4.83 3.83
CA MET A 78 -4.08 -4.75 2.59
C MET A 78 -3.94 -6.02 1.74
N ILE A 79 -2.71 -6.54 1.56
CA ILE A 79 -2.46 -7.80 0.83
C ILE A 79 -3.13 -8.97 1.54
N GLY A 80 -2.98 -9.09 2.87
CA GLY A 80 -3.56 -10.17 3.65
C GLY A 80 -5.08 -10.18 3.68
N ALA A 81 -5.71 -9.01 3.67
CA ALA A 81 -7.17 -8.82 3.60
C ALA A 81 -7.71 -8.79 2.16
N ASN A 82 -6.85 -8.94 1.16
CA ASN A 82 -7.19 -8.86 -0.27
C ASN A 82 -7.86 -7.53 -0.66
N ILE A 83 -7.39 -6.42 -0.08
CA ILE A 83 -7.86 -5.07 -0.40
C ILE A 83 -7.12 -4.57 -1.63
N ALA A 84 -7.85 -4.24 -2.68
CA ALA A 84 -7.28 -3.71 -3.90
C ALA A 84 -6.67 -2.32 -3.68
N PRO A 85 -5.39 -2.08 -4.05
CA PRO A 85 -4.68 -0.84 -3.72
C PRO A 85 -5.17 0.39 -4.50
N GLY A 86 -6.07 0.20 -5.45
CA GLY A 86 -6.66 1.26 -6.27
C GLY A 86 -7.97 1.84 -5.73
N MET A 87 -8.56 1.28 -4.67
CA MET A 87 -9.91 1.64 -4.23
C MET A 87 -10.03 3.07 -3.69
N ASN A 88 -8.98 3.58 -3.05
CA ASN A 88 -8.97 4.92 -2.43
C ASN A 88 -8.29 5.98 -3.31
N ARG A 89 -8.27 5.78 -4.64
CA ARG A 89 -7.70 6.73 -5.59
C ARG A 89 -8.53 6.79 -6.87
N SER A 90 -8.36 7.86 -7.64
CA SER A 90 -8.91 7.98 -9.00
C SER A 90 -7.87 7.60 -10.07
N PHE A 91 -8.36 7.25 -11.25
CA PHE A 91 -7.55 6.98 -12.44
C PHE A 91 -7.96 7.92 -13.57
N THR A 92 -7.00 8.31 -14.41
CA THR A 92 -7.28 9.20 -15.56
C THR A 92 -8.31 8.58 -16.50
N SER A 93 -8.23 7.26 -16.71
CA SER A 93 -9.14 6.51 -17.59
C SER A 93 -10.59 6.44 -17.11
N GLU A 94 -10.89 6.76 -15.86
CA GLU A 94 -12.30 6.87 -15.38
C GLU A 94 -13.09 7.96 -16.13
N LYS A 95 -12.38 8.98 -16.63
CA LYS A 95 -12.98 10.08 -17.39
C LYS A 95 -13.23 9.72 -18.85
N TRP A 96 -12.75 8.59 -19.33
CA TRP A 96 -12.83 8.17 -20.73
C TRP A 96 -14.14 7.45 -21.04
N THR A 97 -15.27 8.08 -20.70
CA THR A 97 -16.60 7.47 -20.73
C THR A 97 -17.06 7.02 -22.14
N HIS A 98 -16.43 7.53 -23.21
CA HIS A 98 -16.65 7.07 -24.57
C HIS A 98 -15.90 5.79 -24.92
N LEU A 99 -14.81 5.48 -24.20
CA LEU A 99 -13.99 4.28 -24.41
C LEU A 99 -14.30 3.21 -23.38
N ILE A 100 -14.52 3.62 -22.13
CA ILE A 100 -14.79 2.74 -20.99
C ILE A 100 -16.13 3.15 -20.39
N PRO A 101 -17.19 2.37 -20.58
CA PRO A 101 -18.47 2.66 -19.96
C PRO A 101 -18.37 2.73 -18.44
N LYS A 102 -19.08 3.66 -17.81
CA LYS A 102 -19.08 3.78 -16.33
C LYS A 102 -19.44 2.47 -15.63
N LYS A 103 -20.28 1.66 -16.26
CA LYS A 103 -20.67 0.34 -15.74
C LYS A 103 -19.47 -0.55 -15.48
N GLU A 104 -18.48 -0.59 -16.38
CA GLU A 104 -17.27 -1.42 -16.24
C GLU A 104 -16.44 -0.99 -15.00
N TRP A 105 -16.39 0.31 -14.69
CA TRP A 105 -15.76 0.81 -13.48
C TRP A 105 -16.51 0.38 -12.21
N TYR A 106 -17.84 0.49 -12.21
CA TYR A 106 -18.65 0.05 -11.07
C TYR A 106 -18.56 -1.45 -10.86
N ASP A 107 -18.59 -2.24 -11.92
CA ASP A 107 -18.46 -3.70 -11.84
C ASP A 107 -17.07 -4.07 -11.28
N ALA A 108 -15.99 -3.43 -11.73
CA ALA A 108 -14.63 -3.67 -11.23
C ALA A 108 -14.47 -3.26 -9.75
N ILE A 109 -15.05 -2.14 -9.33
CA ILE A 109 -15.04 -1.71 -7.92
C ILE A 109 -15.84 -2.70 -7.07
N THR A 110 -17.03 -3.09 -7.50
CA THR A 110 -17.87 -4.06 -6.80
C THR A 110 -17.15 -5.41 -6.66
N GLU A 111 -16.52 -5.90 -7.73
CA GLU A 111 -15.72 -7.12 -7.69
C GLU A 111 -14.56 -7.00 -6.67
N ALA A 112 -13.87 -5.87 -6.64
CA ALA A 112 -12.80 -5.64 -5.68
C ALA A 112 -13.32 -5.61 -4.24
N GLU A 113 -14.47 -4.97 -3.98
CA GLU A 113 -15.12 -4.91 -2.67
C GLU A 113 -15.61 -6.28 -2.19
N ASP A 114 -16.21 -7.07 -3.09
CA ASP A 114 -16.72 -8.41 -2.80
C ASP A 114 -15.60 -9.40 -2.46
N ASN A 115 -14.40 -9.17 -3.00
CA ASN A 115 -13.22 -9.99 -2.74
C ASN A 115 -12.47 -9.63 -1.45
N ILE A 116 -12.84 -8.57 -0.73
CA ILE A 116 -12.23 -8.22 0.56
C ILE A 116 -12.56 -9.27 1.61
N ILE A 117 -11.52 -9.77 2.26
CA ILE A 117 -11.65 -10.72 3.37
C ILE A 117 -11.82 -9.92 4.67
N ARG A 118 -13.07 -9.70 5.09
CA ARG A 118 -13.42 -8.83 6.22
C ARG A 118 -13.15 -9.48 7.58
N ASP A 119 -13.40 -10.79 7.68
CA ASP A 119 -13.24 -11.55 8.92
C ASP A 119 -11.88 -12.27 8.93
N CYS A 120 -10.79 -11.49 8.82
CA CYS A 120 -9.44 -12.05 8.89
C CYS A 120 -8.71 -11.57 10.15
N GLU A 121 -8.05 -12.50 10.81
CA GLU A 121 -7.11 -12.21 11.88
C GLU A 121 -5.68 -12.24 11.30
N MET A 122 -4.89 -11.24 11.66
CA MET A 122 -3.48 -11.15 11.28
C MET A 122 -2.63 -10.73 12.46
N ASP A 123 -1.37 -11.16 12.47
CA ASP A 123 -0.39 -10.73 13.44
C ASP A 123 0.66 -9.86 12.74
N ILE A 124 0.31 -8.59 12.56
CA ILE A 124 1.17 -7.58 11.95
C ILE A 124 1.53 -6.55 13.01
N GLN A 125 2.81 -6.29 13.19
CA GLN A 125 3.33 -5.43 14.23
C GLN A 125 4.28 -4.39 13.64
N GLY A 126 4.03 -3.12 13.96
CA GLY A 126 4.88 -1.99 13.61
C GLY A 126 5.44 -1.32 14.86
N TYR A 127 6.75 -1.17 14.93
CA TYR A 127 7.44 -0.49 16.02
C TYR A 127 8.30 0.64 15.48
N ASP A 128 8.42 1.69 16.27
CA ASP A 128 9.35 2.77 16.04
C ASP A 128 9.72 3.41 17.38
N ILE A 129 10.93 3.94 17.51
CA ILE A 129 11.34 4.68 18.70
C ILE A 129 10.66 6.05 18.79
N SER A 130 10.25 6.60 17.66
CA SER A 130 9.59 7.92 17.55
C SER A 130 8.09 7.81 17.82
N HIS A 131 7.63 8.56 18.81
CA HIS A 131 6.20 8.70 19.08
C HIS A 131 5.44 9.28 17.88
N ASP A 132 6.02 10.26 17.18
CA ASP A 132 5.40 10.91 16.03
C ASP A 132 5.27 9.94 14.85
N ALA A 133 6.24 9.04 14.65
CA ALA A 133 6.18 8.00 13.65
C ALA A 133 5.02 7.03 13.94
N ILE A 134 4.86 6.59 15.17
CA ILE A 134 3.75 5.73 15.59
C ILE A 134 2.39 6.42 15.40
N LYS A 135 2.29 7.70 15.78
CA LYS A 135 1.06 8.47 15.54
C LYS A 135 0.73 8.56 14.04
N ALA A 136 1.73 8.83 13.21
CA ALA A 136 1.56 8.87 11.75
C ALA A 136 1.16 7.50 11.18
N SER A 137 1.76 6.41 11.66
CA SER A 137 1.44 5.05 11.21
C SER A 137 0.00 4.64 11.55
N MET A 138 -0.47 4.98 12.76
CA MET A 138 -1.84 4.72 13.18
C MET A 138 -2.86 5.51 12.35
N GLU A 139 -2.60 6.78 12.07
CA GLU A 139 -3.48 7.61 11.25
C GLU A 139 -3.54 7.10 9.80
N ASN A 140 -2.39 6.75 9.21
CA ASN A 140 -2.34 6.18 7.86
C ASN A 140 -3.06 4.82 7.78
N ALA A 141 -2.92 3.96 8.79
CA ALA A 141 -3.62 2.68 8.86
C ALA A 141 -5.14 2.86 8.96
N ARG A 142 -5.59 3.86 9.74
CA ARG A 142 -7.00 4.24 9.84
C ARG A 142 -7.55 4.70 8.50
N LEU A 143 -6.79 5.53 7.75
CA LEU A 143 -7.18 5.99 6.42
C LEU A 143 -7.17 4.86 5.37
N ALA A 144 -6.37 3.83 5.58
CA ALA A 144 -6.36 2.61 4.77
C ALA A 144 -7.41 1.58 5.22
N GLU A 145 -8.17 1.86 6.31
CA GLU A 145 -9.19 0.99 6.91
C GLU A 145 -8.65 -0.38 7.38
N VAL A 146 -7.35 -0.42 7.78
CA VAL A 146 -6.66 -1.64 8.24
C VAL A 146 -6.06 -1.52 9.65
N ASP A 147 -6.37 -0.46 10.38
CA ASP A 147 -5.85 -0.19 11.72
C ASP A 147 -6.18 -1.32 12.72
N HIS A 148 -7.34 -1.97 12.58
CA HIS A 148 -7.77 -3.10 13.39
C HIS A 148 -6.95 -4.39 13.15
N LEU A 149 -6.18 -4.47 12.06
CA LEU A 149 -5.34 -5.63 11.69
C LEU A 149 -3.87 -5.46 12.10
N ILE A 150 -3.48 -4.29 12.63
CA ILE A 150 -2.09 -3.95 12.89
C ILE A 150 -1.91 -3.47 14.32
N HIS A 151 -0.89 -3.99 15.00
CA HIS A 151 -0.47 -3.48 16.30
C HIS A 151 0.70 -2.51 16.12
N PHE A 152 0.46 -1.22 16.41
CA PHE A 152 1.52 -0.20 16.45
C PHE A 152 1.90 0.15 17.89
N GLN A 153 3.19 0.20 18.19
CA GLN A 153 3.68 0.58 19.51
C GLN A 153 5.03 1.29 19.43
N GLN A 154 5.16 2.36 20.22
CA GLN A 154 6.47 2.98 20.43
C GLN A 154 7.37 2.00 21.20
N ARG A 155 8.50 1.60 20.59
CA ARG A 155 9.45 0.65 21.18
C ARG A 155 10.82 0.80 20.54
N ASP A 156 11.87 0.70 21.36
CA ASP A 156 13.23 0.54 20.87
C ASP A 156 13.42 -0.87 20.31
N VAL A 157 14.14 -0.98 19.19
CA VAL A 157 14.45 -2.27 18.56
C VAL A 157 15.26 -3.21 19.49
N ALA A 158 16.06 -2.64 20.37
CA ALA A 158 16.83 -3.38 21.39
C ALA A 158 15.91 -4.16 22.36
N ASP A 159 14.67 -3.68 22.55
CA ASP A 159 13.66 -4.31 23.41
C ASP A 159 12.71 -5.23 22.64
N LEU A 160 12.98 -5.46 21.35
CA LEU A 160 12.12 -6.32 20.54
C LEU A 160 12.21 -7.77 21.03
N LYS A 161 11.11 -8.29 21.56
CA LYS A 161 10.96 -9.67 22.00
C LYS A 161 9.64 -10.22 21.48
N HIS A 162 9.66 -11.44 20.99
CA HIS A 162 8.47 -12.12 20.54
C HIS A 162 8.46 -13.59 20.97
N SER A 163 7.31 -14.11 21.35
CA SER A 163 7.14 -15.51 21.77
C SER A 163 7.09 -16.49 20.58
N LYS A 164 6.66 -16.03 19.40
CA LYS A 164 6.62 -16.85 18.19
C LYS A 164 8.02 -17.03 17.61
N LYS A 165 8.36 -18.27 17.24
CA LYS A 165 9.71 -18.63 16.74
C LYS A 165 9.89 -18.42 15.24
N TYR A 166 8.81 -18.32 14.47
CA TYR A 166 8.84 -18.23 13.00
C TYR A 166 7.95 -17.13 12.54
N GLY A 167 8.55 -16.16 11.87
CA GLY A 167 7.86 -14.98 11.33
C GLY A 167 8.74 -14.26 10.32
N PHE A 168 8.31 -13.09 9.91
CA PHE A 168 9.01 -12.25 8.94
C PHE A 168 9.34 -10.91 9.58
N ILE A 169 10.56 -10.46 9.41
CA ILE A 169 10.96 -9.07 9.67
C ILE A 169 11.16 -8.43 8.32
N LEU A 170 10.33 -7.45 8.01
CA LEU A 170 10.42 -6.62 6.81
C LEU A 170 10.51 -5.17 7.25
N THR A 171 11.61 -4.52 6.90
CA THR A 171 11.88 -3.18 7.40
C THR A 171 12.78 -2.38 6.45
N ASN A 172 12.65 -1.07 6.53
CA ASN A 172 13.56 -0.10 5.91
C ASN A 172 14.24 0.69 7.04
N PRO A 173 15.35 0.18 7.63
CA PRO A 173 15.98 0.82 8.78
C PRO A 173 16.62 2.15 8.40
N PRO A 174 16.80 3.07 9.35
CA PRO A 174 17.54 4.31 9.11
C PRO A 174 19.00 4.00 8.77
N TYR A 175 19.59 4.80 7.87
CA TYR A 175 20.99 4.71 7.40
C TYR A 175 21.71 6.06 7.59
#